data_7c8d8d8c8adb3fa141238a0b402cb280
#
_entry.id   7c8d8d8c8adb3fa141238a0b402cb280
#
_cell.length_a   1.000
_cell.length_b   1.000
_cell.length_c   1.000
_cell.angle_alpha   90.00
_cell.angle_beta   90.00
_cell.angle_gamma   90.00
#
_symmetry.space_group_name_H-M   'P 1'
#
loop_
_entity.id
_entity.type
_entity.pdbx_description
1 polymer ?
#
loop_
_entity_poly.entity_id
_entity_poly.type
_entity_poly.pdbx_seq_one_letter_code
_entity_poly.pdbx_strand_id
1 'polypeptide(L)'
;GGGGTVVLEELEHARARGAKIYCELVGYGATSDGIDMVQPSGEGAARCMKQALSTVSEKVDYINPHATSTPIGDLRERCAPQR
;
A
#
# COMPACT_ATOMS: atom_id res chain seq x y z
N GLY A 1 12.45 15.75 -1.81
CA GLY A 1 12.49 14.64 -0.84
C GLY A 1 11.64 14.92 0.38
N GLY A 2 11.31 13.87 1.10
CA GLY A 2 10.53 13.99 2.31
C GLY A 2 10.62 12.74 3.13
N GLY A 3 10.12 12.83 4.35
CA GLY A 3 10.09 11.71 5.25
C GLY A 3 8.88 11.79 6.16
N GLY A 4 8.45 10.64 6.66
CA GLY A 4 7.34 10.58 7.59
C GLY A 4 7.53 9.43 8.55
N THR A 5 6.95 9.59 9.72
CA THR A 5 7.01 8.56 10.74
C THR A 5 5.60 8.35 11.31
N VAL A 6 5.20 7.10 11.39
CA VAL A 6 3.95 6.73 12.04
C VAL A 6 4.23 5.74 13.15
N VAL A 7 3.40 5.75 14.17
CA VAL A 7 3.50 4.81 15.28
C VAL A 7 2.41 3.76 15.13
N LEU A 8 2.82 2.51 15.09
CA LEU A 8 1.89 1.38 15.04
C LEU A 8 1.78 0.79 16.44
N GLU A 9 0.54 0.55 16.84
CA GLU A 9 0.27 0.05 18.18
C GLU A 9 -0.88 -0.96 18.10
N GLU A 10 -0.81 -2.01 18.89
CA GLU A 10 -1.87 -3.00 18.97
C GLU A 10 -3.16 -2.33 19.45
N LEU A 11 -4.30 -2.68 18.84
CA LEU A 11 -5.57 -1.97 19.02
C LEU A 11 -6.03 -1.95 20.46
N GLU A 12 -6.05 -3.11 21.14
CA GLU A 12 -6.54 -3.17 22.52
C GLU A 12 -5.63 -2.43 23.49
N HIS A 13 -4.33 -2.46 23.23
CA HIS A 13 -3.37 -1.69 24.02
C HIS A 13 -3.61 -0.19 23.88
N ALA A 14 -3.86 0.26 22.65
CA ALA A 14 -4.16 1.67 22.40
C ALA A 14 -5.46 2.10 23.09
N ARG A 15 -6.50 1.27 23.01
CA ARG A 15 -7.78 1.55 23.67
C ARG A 15 -7.63 1.61 25.18
N ALA A 16 -6.87 0.68 25.75
CA ALA A 16 -6.72 0.61 27.21
C ALA A 16 -6.08 1.87 27.80
N ARG A 17 -5.19 2.52 27.06
CA ARG A 17 -4.55 3.75 27.55
C ARG A 17 -5.26 5.04 27.06
N GLY A 18 -6.40 4.92 26.41
CA GLY A 18 -7.15 6.07 25.93
C GLY A 18 -6.47 6.83 24.79
N ALA A 19 -5.66 6.15 23.99
CA ALA A 19 -4.94 6.79 22.89
C ALA A 19 -5.89 7.27 21.80
N LYS A 20 -5.51 8.35 21.12
CA LYS A 20 -6.21 8.79 19.92
C LYS A 20 -5.83 7.86 18.77
N ILE A 21 -6.83 7.18 18.19
CA ILE A 21 -6.63 6.25 17.09
C ILE A 21 -7.07 6.94 15.81
N TYR A 22 -6.14 7.12 14.87
CA TYR A 22 -6.45 7.77 13.60
C TYR A 22 -7.08 6.81 12.61
N CYS A 23 -6.61 5.57 12.58
CA CYS A 23 -7.12 4.55 11.66
C CYS A 23 -6.58 3.18 12.08
N GLU A 24 -7.09 2.13 11.44
CA GLU A 24 -6.56 0.78 11.58
C GLU A 24 -5.76 0.41 10.33
N LEU A 25 -4.60 -0.22 10.52
CA LEU A 25 -3.83 -0.80 9.44
C LEU A 25 -4.27 -2.24 9.29
N VAL A 26 -4.99 -2.55 8.23
CA VAL A 26 -5.67 -3.84 8.07
C VAL A 26 -5.03 -4.78 7.05
N GLY A 27 -4.03 -4.30 6.34
CA GLY A 27 -3.36 -5.14 5.34
C GLY A 27 -1.98 -4.61 4.99
N TYR A 28 -1.14 -5.50 4.49
CA TYR A 28 0.22 -5.16 4.10
C TYR A 28 0.65 -6.04 2.94
N GLY A 29 1.39 -5.44 2.02
CA GLY A 29 1.97 -6.18 0.90
C GLY A 29 3.29 -5.57 0.48
N ALA A 30 4.24 -6.42 0.19
CA ALA A 30 5.53 -5.99 -0.33
C ALA A 30 6.04 -7.03 -1.32
N THR A 31 6.49 -6.56 -2.48
CA THR A 31 7.03 -7.42 -3.52
C THR A 31 8.27 -6.76 -4.11
N SER A 32 9.17 -7.59 -4.64
CA SER A 32 10.32 -7.09 -5.38
C SER A 32 10.06 -7.19 -6.87
N ASP A 33 10.31 -6.10 -7.59
CA ASP A 33 10.20 -6.09 -9.05
C ASP A 33 11.58 -6.41 -9.64
N GLY A 34 11.78 -7.66 -10.01
CA GLY A 34 13.06 -8.15 -10.50
C GLY A 34 13.23 -8.10 -12.02
N ILE A 35 12.25 -7.61 -12.75
CA ILE A 35 12.31 -7.56 -14.21
C ILE A 35 13.29 -6.47 -14.68
N ASP A 36 13.19 -5.29 -14.08
CA ASP A 36 14.05 -4.16 -14.43
C ASP A 36 14.24 -3.27 -13.21
N MET A 37 15.47 -2.80 -12.98
CA MET A 37 15.78 -1.95 -11.83
C MET A 37 15.18 -0.54 -11.97
N VAL A 38 14.93 -0.10 -13.19
CA VAL A 38 14.48 1.27 -13.48
C VAL A 38 13.01 1.31 -13.88
N GLN A 39 12.54 0.31 -14.61
CA GLN A 39 11.19 0.25 -15.13
C GLN A 39 10.34 -0.73 -14.29
N PRO A 40 9.34 -0.25 -13.56
CA PRO A 40 8.50 -1.13 -12.76
C PRO A 40 7.62 -2.01 -13.65
N SER A 41 7.41 -3.27 -13.25
CA SER A 41 6.46 -4.14 -13.91
C SER A 41 5.07 -3.93 -13.30
N GLY A 42 4.02 -4.04 -14.12
CA GLY A 42 2.66 -4.01 -13.62
C GLY A 42 2.34 -5.21 -12.73
N GLU A 43 3.02 -6.32 -12.95
CA GLU A 43 2.83 -7.54 -12.17
C GLU A 43 3.27 -7.38 -10.71
N GLY A 44 4.41 -6.73 -10.47
CA GLY A 44 4.89 -6.49 -9.11
C GLY A 44 3.91 -5.65 -8.30
N ALA A 45 3.41 -4.57 -8.89
CA ALA A 45 2.41 -3.71 -8.26
C ALA A 45 1.11 -4.47 -8.02
N ALA A 46 0.65 -5.25 -8.99
CA ALA A 46 -0.57 -6.05 -8.86
C ALA A 46 -0.48 -7.07 -7.73
N ARG A 47 0.64 -7.79 -7.63
CA ARG A 47 0.85 -8.77 -6.55
C ARG A 47 0.89 -8.11 -5.19
N CYS A 48 1.56 -6.97 -5.09
CA CYS A 48 1.65 -6.20 -3.85
C CYS A 48 0.25 -5.78 -3.37
N MET A 49 -0.57 -5.25 -4.27
CA MET A 49 -1.94 -4.85 -3.96
C MET A 49 -2.81 -6.02 -3.53
N LYS A 50 -2.72 -7.14 -4.24
CA LYS A 50 -3.47 -8.35 -3.89
C LYS A 50 -3.06 -8.88 -2.53
N GLN A 51 -1.77 -8.86 -2.23
CA GLN A 51 -1.25 -9.29 -0.93
C GLN A 51 -1.80 -8.41 0.20
N ALA A 52 -1.78 -7.08 0.01
CA ALA A 52 -2.31 -6.15 1.00
C ALA A 52 -3.81 -6.34 1.20
N LEU A 53 -4.55 -6.64 0.13
CA LEU A 53 -6.00 -6.82 0.18
C LEU A 53 -6.44 -8.20 0.67
N SER A 54 -5.52 -9.16 0.80
CA SER A 54 -5.86 -10.52 1.19
C SER A 54 -6.51 -10.61 2.58
N THR A 55 -6.24 -9.66 3.45
CA THR A 55 -6.81 -9.61 4.81
C THR A 55 -7.94 -8.61 4.94
N VAL A 56 -8.36 -7.98 3.84
CA VAL A 56 -9.41 -6.96 3.82
C VAL A 56 -10.66 -7.54 3.19
N SER A 57 -11.80 -7.45 3.88
CA SER A 57 -13.08 -7.94 3.39
C SER A 57 -13.92 -6.85 2.70
N GLU A 58 -13.59 -5.60 2.91
CA GLU A 58 -14.34 -4.48 2.39
C GLU A 58 -13.75 -3.96 1.09
N LYS A 59 -14.58 -3.26 0.31
CA LYS A 59 -14.15 -2.65 -0.93
C LYS A 59 -13.29 -1.43 -0.65
N VAL A 60 -12.24 -1.24 -1.46
CA VAL A 60 -11.36 -0.08 -1.34
C VAL A 60 -12.01 1.14 -1.98
N ASP A 61 -12.05 2.24 -1.25
CA ASP A 61 -12.64 3.50 -1.73
C ASP A 61 -11.62 4.44 -2.35
N TYR A 62 -10.37 4.35 -1.94
CA TYR A 62 -9.33 5.28 -2.39
C TYR A 62 -7.99 4.58 -2.49
N ILE A 63 -7.24 4.89 -3.54
CA ILE A 63 -5.87 4.40 -3.74
C ILE A 63 -4.96 5.59 -3.96
N ASN A 64 -3.86 5.63 -3.21
CA ASN A 64 -2.83 6.64 -3.38
C ASN A 64 -1.62 5.98 -4.06
N PRO A 65 -1.48 6.06 -5.39
CA PRO A 65 -0.39 5.40 -6.09
C PRO A 65 0.94 6.09 -5.87
N HIS A 66 2.02 5.32 -6.01
CA HIS A 66 3.36 5.90 -5.93
C HIS A 66 3.63 6.86 -7.08
N ALA A 67 3.31 6.42 -8.31
CA ALA A 67 3.29 7.24 -9.54
C ALA A 67 4.27 8.43 -9.49
N THR A 68 5.54 8.15 -9.73
CA THR A 68 6.62 9.13 -9.52
C THR A 68 6.80 10.13 -10.67
N SER A 69 5.76 10.34 -11.45
CA SER A 69 5.75 11.24 -12.62
C SER A 69 6.61 10.72 -13.76
N THR A 70 6.87 9.43 -13.84
CA THR A 70 7.49 8.80 -14.99
C THR A 70 6.40 8.20 -15.88
N PRO A 71 6.50 8.30 -17.22
CA PRO A 71 5.46 7.77 -18.09
C PRO A 71 5.17 6.28 -17.88
N ILE A 72 6.21 5.46 -17.70
CA ILE A 72 6.07 4.02 -17.50
C ILE A 72 5.54 3.71 -16.10
N GLY A 73 6.07 4.36 -15.07
CA GLY A 73 5.65 4.14 -13.69
C GLY A 73 4.19 4.46 -13.47
N ASP A 74 3.75 5.63 -13.94
CA ASP A 74 2.37 6.06 -13.80
C ASP A 74 1.41 5.11 -14.53
N LEU A 75 1.77 4.70 -15.76
CA LEU A 75 0.95 3.78 -16.53
C LEU A 75 0.85 2.40 -15.88
N ARG A 76 1.96 1.86 -15.38
CA ARG A 76 1.99 0.54 -14.75
C ARG A 76 1.12 0.48 -13.49
N GLU A 77 1.17 1.50 -12.65
CA GLU A 77 0.35 1.54 -11.45
C GLU A 77 -1.14 1.69 -11.78
N ARG A 78 -1.48 2.48 -12.79
CA ARG A 78 -2.86 2.64 -13.21
C ARG A 78 -3.46 1.36 -13.79
N CYS A 79 -2.65 0.52 -14.39
CA CYS A 79 -3.09 -0.75 -14.98
C CYS A 79 -3.08 -1.90 -13.96
N ALA A 80 -2.57 -1.70 -12.75
CA ALA A 80 -2.59 -2.74 -11.73
C ALA A 80 -4.04 -3.02 -11.31
N PRO A 81 -4.39 -4.30 -11.03
CA PRO A 81 -5.76 -4.63 -10.64
C PRO A 81 -6.13 -3.98 -9.31
N GLN A 82 -7.34 -3.43 -9.27
CA GLN A 82 -7.93 -2.81 -8.09
C GLN A 82 -9.14 -3.65 -7.66
N ARG A 83 -9.34 -3.74 -6.37
CA ARG A 83 -10.45 -4.49 -5.83
C ARG A 83 -11.73 -3.67 -5.76
#